data_2198fd92a8e9d52d5256ae51a327a16c
#
_entry.id   2198fd92a8e9d52d5256ae51a327a16c
#
_cell.length_a   1.000
_cell.length_b   1.000
_cell.length_c   1.000
_cell.angle_alpha   90.00
_cell.angle_beta   90.00
_cell.angle_gamma   90.00
#
_symmetry.space_group_name_H-M   'P 1'
#
loop_
_entity.id
_entity.type
_entity.pdbx_description
1 polymer ?
#
loop_
_entity_poly.entity_id
_entity_poly.type
_entity_poly.pdbx_seq_one_letter_code
_entity_poly.pdbx_strand_id
1 'polypeptide(L)'
;SPRWYPAIEGLADGSVVMIGGATSGGFINRNYPNVDPVYATSSSNPKAGVWDQGGANPSYEFWPRDNKPKPAVHDFMVKTSGLNMYAHTYLLPSGRIFMQANYSTTIWDWTKDKFHDLPDMPDRIVRVYPASGATAMLPLTPKNKYTPTILFCGGFNNATDEEWGDFTAPRVNMFERAGSGDCSSITPEDADGKI
;
A
#
# COMPACT_ATOMS: atom_id res chain seq x y z
N SER A 1 13.45 8.91 8.44
CA SER A 1 14.06 7.59 8.70
C SER A 1 14.45 6.90 7.41
N PRO A 2 15.49 6.03 7.42
CA PRO A 2 15.84 5.23 6.24
C PRO A 2 14.66 4.35 5.82
N ARG A 3 14.39 4.29 4.51
CA ARG A 3 13.32 3.47 3.93
C ARG A 3 13.77 2.89 2.61
N TRP A 4 13.61 1.59 2.46
CA TRP A 4 13.73 0.89 1.20
C TRP A 4 12.32 0.66 0.64
N TYR A 5 12.13 0.86 -0.64
CA TYR A 5 10.86 0.63 -1.33
C TYR A 5 9.65 1.37 -0.71
N PRO A 6 9.77 2.64 -0.26
CA PRO A 6 8.62 3.41 0.20
C PRO A 6 7.74 3.86 -0.97
N ALA A 7 6.47 4.11 -0.69
CA ALA A 7 5.66 4.97 -1.54
C ALA A 7 5.97 6.44 -1.23
N ILE A 8 5.90 7.30 -2.25
CA ILE A 8 6.06 8.75 -2.11
C ILE A 8 4.95 9.43 -2.88
N GLU A 9 4.18 10.28 -2.19
CA GLU A 9 3.09 11.05 -2.81
C GLU A 9 3.31 12.55 -2.58
N GLY A 10 3.15 13.33 -3.66
CA GLY A 10 3.19 14.79 -3.60
C GLY A 10 1.85 15.35 -3.12
N LEU A 11 1.89 16.38 -2.28
CA LEU A 11 0.72 17.04 -1.77
C LEU A 11 0.49 18.41 -2.42
N ALA A 12 -0.73 18.91 -2.33
CA ALA A 12 -1.14 20.17 -2.97
C ALA A 12 -0.35 21.41 -2.51
N ASP A 13 0.25 21.36 -1.33
CA ASP A 13 1.07 22.44 -0.78
C ASP A 13 2.56 22.36 -1.15
N GLY A 14 2.92 21.41 -2.03
CA GLY A 14 4.30 21.19 -2.47
C GLY A 14 5.13 20.31 -1.53
N SER A 15 4.59 19.88 -0.41
CA SER A 15 5.22 18.87 0.44
C SER A 15 5.05 17.46 -0.14
N VAL A 16 5.78 16.50 0.42
CA VAL A 16 5.62 15.08 0.08
C VAL A 16 5.39 14.27 1.34
N VAL A 17 4.69 13.15 1.21
CA VAL A 17 4.60 12.14 2.25
C VAL A 17 5.31 10.87 1.78
N MET A 18 6.11 10.28 2.65
CA MET A 18 6.77 8.99 2.47
C MET A 18 6.06 7.96 3.33
N ILE A 19 5.66 6.85 2.74
CA ILE A 19 4.78 5.85 3.38
C ILE A 19 5.39 4.46 3.24
N GLY A 20 5.43 3.72 4.33
CA GLY A 20 5.85 2.32 4.34
C GLY A 20 7.31 2.09 4.00
N GLY A 21 7.57 0.99 3.33
CA GLY A 21 8.91 0.52 3.00
C GLY A 21 9.53 -0.38 4.08
N ALA A 22 10.84 -0.58 4.00
CA ALA A 22 11.59 -1.41 4.93
C ALA A 22 12.80 -0.66 5.50
N THR A 23 13.22 -1.01 6.72
CA THR A 23 14.35 -0.35 7.41
C THR A 23 15.71 -0.89 6.98
N SER A 24 15.77 -2.14 6.52
CA SER A 24 17.01 -2.81 6.18
C SER A 24 16.83 -3.56 4.86
N GLY A 25 17.03 -2.91 3.75
CA GLY A 25 16.86 -3.43 2.39
C GLY A 25 16.70 -4.93 2.30
N GLY A 26 15.67 -5.40 1.67
CA GLY A 26 15.34 -6.81 1.58
C GLY A 26 13.84 -7.02 1.55
N PHE A 27 13.48 -8.25 1.31
CA PHE A 27 12.07 -8.61 1.24
C PHE A 27 11.45 -8.60 2.62
N ILE A 28 10.29 -7.99 2.74
CA ILE A 28 9.43 -8.20 3.88
C ILE A 28 8.83 -9.58 3.70
N ASN A 29 9.41 -10.55 4.37
CA ASN A 29 9.02 -11.93 4.25
C ASN A 29 7.99 -12.24 5.33
N ARG A 30 6.72 -12.19 4.97
CA ARG A 30 5.64 -12.48 5.90
C ARG A 30 4.55 -13.31 5.26
N ASN A 31 4.10 -14.30 6.01
CA ASN A 31 2.95 -15.11 5.64
C ASN A 31 1.62 -14.46 6.06
N TYR A 32 1.69 -13.51 7.01
CA TYR A 32 0.52 -12.90 7.64
C TYR A 32 0.75 -11.41 7.89
N PRO A 33 -0.32 -10.62 7.99
CA PRO A 33 -0.24 -9.22 8.38
C PRO A 33 0.48 -9.05 9.74
N ASN A 34 1.10 -7.90 9.95
CA ASN A 34 1.78 -7.56 11.21
C ASN A 34 0.86 -7.58 12.43
N VAL A 35 -0.44 -7.62 12.22
CA VAL A 35 -1.45 -7.71 13.28
C VAL A 35 -1.66 -9.13 13.80
N ASP A 36 -1.06 -10.15 13.18
CA ASP A 36 -1.20 -11.52 13.63
C ASP A 36 -0.45 -11.74 14.96
N PRO A 37 -1.14 -12.12 16.04
CA PRO A 37 -0.52 -12.34 17.36
C PRO A 37 0.56 -13.44 17.36
N VAL A 38 0.45 -14.43 16.49
CA VAL A 38 1.42 -15.53 16.38
C VAL A 38 2.79 -15.00 15.95
N TYR A 39 2.80 -14.01 15.10
CA TYR A 39 4.04 -13.39 14.61
C TYR A 39 4.52 -12.24 15.50
N ALA A 40 3.63 -11.66 16.28
CA ALA A 40 4.00 -10.63 17.26
C ALA A 40 4.94 -11.14 18.34
N THR A 41 5.04 -12.45 18.52
CA THR A 41 5.84 -13.10 19.59
C THR A 41 6.94 -14.01 19.08
N SER A 42 7.38 -13.85 17.82
CA SER A 42 8.45 -14.69 17.28
C SER A 42 9.73 -14.58 18.10
N SER A 43 10.26 -15.73 18.52
CA SER A 43 11.48 -15.84 19.29
C SER A 43 12.74 -15.37 18.57
N SER A 44 12.70 -15.22 17.25
CA SER A 44 13.79 -14.69 16.44
C SER A 44 13.89 -13.16 16.52
N ASN A 45 12.86 -12.51 17.03
CA ASN A 45 12.86 -11.09 17.28
C ASN A 45 12.17 -10.74 18.61
N PRO A 46 12.94 -10.49 19.68
CA PRO A 46 12.38 -10.15 20.98
C PRO A 46 11.63 -8.82 21.02
N LYS A 47 11.71 -8.03 19.95
CA LYS A 47 10.88 -6.84 19.70
C LYS A 47 9.71 -7.14 18.78
N ALA A 48 9.42 -8.40 18.50
CA ALA A 48 8.24 -8.81 17.76
C ALA A 48 7.00 -8.22 18.47
N GLY A 49 6.12 -7.66 17.71
CA GLY A 49 5.09 -6.74 18.22
C GLY A 49 5.40 -5.28 17.88
N VAL A 50 6.62 -5.00 17.40
CA VAL A 50 7.04 -3.70 16.90
C VAL A 50 7.35 -3.81 15.40
N TRP A 51 6.45 -4.35 14.62
CA TRP A 51 6.43 -4.29 13.13
C TRP A 51 7.72 -4.75 12.41
N ASP A 52 8.59 -5.51 13.02
CA ASP A 52 9.92 -5.68 12.47
C ASP A 52 10.21 -7.08 11.90
N GLN A 53 9.21 -7.84 11.60
CA GLN A 53 9.37 -9.11 10.94
C GLN A 53 9.80 -8.88 9.47
N GLY A 54 11.09 -9.04 9.20
CA GLY A 54 11.65 -8.78 7.89
C GLY A 54 11.97 -7.31 7.62
N GLY A 55 12.05 -6.47 8.66
CA GLY A 55 12.44 -5.07 8.54
C GLY A 55 11.34 -4.13 8.02
N ALA A 56 10.08 -4.51 8.15
CA ALA A 56 8.95 -3.65 7.76
C ALA A 56 8.98 -2.32 8.50
N ASN A 57 8.67 -1.25 7.82
CA ASN A 57 8.49 0.09 8.39
C ASN A 57 7.10 0.62 8.04
N PRO A 58 6.02 0.15 8.69
CA PRO A 58 4.66 0.57 8.40
C PRO A 58 4.35 1.93 9.03
N SER A 59 5.14 2.92 8.72
CA SER A 59 4.96 4.28 9.22
C SER A 59 4.96 5.28 8.07
N TYR A 60 4.59 6.51 8.36
CA TYR A 60 4.69 7.61 7.41
C TYR A 60 5.44 8.79 7.99
N GLU A 61 5.97 9.64 7.11
CA GLU A 61 6.58 10.92 7.48
C GLU A 61 6.47 11.91 6.32
N PHE A 62 6.43 13.20 6.65
CA PHE A 62 6.34 14.30 5.68
C PHE A 62 7.67 15.00 5.50
N TRP A 63 7.86 15.59 4.30
CA TRP A 63 8.95 16.50 3.99
C TRP A 63 8.44 17.70 3.16
N PRO A 64 8.75 18.95 3.52
CA PRO A 64 9.30 19.34 4.82
C PRO A 64 8.34 18.99 5.98
N ARG A 65 8.86 18.98 7.19
CA ARG A 65 8.10 18.61 8.39
C ARG A 65 7.27 19.74 9.00
N ASP A 66 7.51 20.95 8.53
CA ASP A 66 6.88 22.15 9.08
C ASP A 66 5.37 22.10 8.93
N ASN A 67 4.67 22.27 10.06
CA ASN A 67 3.20 22.21 10.13
C ASN A 67 2.56 20.90 9.66
N LYS A 68 3.30 19.80 9.71
CA LYS A 68 2.84 18.47 9.33
C LYS A 68 2.70 17.55 10.55
N PRO A 69 1.84 16.52 10.48
CA PRO A 69 1.79 15.48 11.49
C PRO A 69 3.18 14.87 11.75
N LYS A 70 3.45 14.51 12.99
CA LYS A 70 4.67 13.77 13.34
C LYS A 70 4.65 12.39 12.68
N PRO A 71 5.82 11.80 12.41
CA PRO A 71 5.89 10.42 11.96
C PRO A 71 5.12 9.49 12.89
N ALA A 72 4.27 8.65 12.33
CA ALA A 72 3.43 7.73 13.08
C ALA A 72 3.28 6.41 12.32
N VAL A 73 2.76 5.40 13.01
CA VAL A 73 2.35 4.13 12.40
C VAL A 73 1.19 4.41 11.45
N HIS A 74 1.17 3.70 10.33
CA HIS A 74 0.16 3.78 9.31
C HIS A 74 -0.64 2.48 9.26
N ASP A 75 -1.85 2.49 9.78
CA ASP A 75 -2.66 1.29 9.99
C ASP A 75 -2.88 0.46 8.73
N PHE A 76 -3.05 1.11 7.59
CA PHE A 76 -3.18 0.41 6.31
C PHE A 76 -1.89 -0.33 5.92
N MET A 77 -0.71 0.23 6.20
CA MET A 77 0.57 -0.45 5.97
C MET A 77 0.76 -1.64 6.92
N VAL A 78 0.21 -1.57 8.13
CA VAL A 78 0.16 -2.69 9.06
C VAL A 78 -0.74 -3.80 8.51
N LYS A 79 -1.98 -3.44 8.15
CA LYS A 79 -2.99 -4.35 7.58
C LYS A 79 -2.49 -5.09 6.34
N THR A 80 -1.73 -4.42 5.49
CA THR A 80 -1.24 -4.96 4.21
C THR A 80 0.20 -5.44 4.24
N SER A 81 0.77 -5.60 5.41
CA SER A 81 2.17 -6.01 5.60
C SER A 81 2.53 -7.27 4.81
N GLY A 82 3.73 -7.25 4.25
CA GLY A 82 4.28 -8.32 3.42
C GLY A 82 4.11 -8.05 1.91
N LEU A 83 3.02 -7.44 1.49
CA LEU A 83 2.71 -7.12 0.09
C LEU A 83 2.34 -5.63 -0.05
N ASN A 84 3.20 -4.76 0.44
CA ASN A 84 2.95 -3.33 0.48
C ASN A 84 4.17 -2.46 0.12
N MET A 85 5.20 -3.06 -0.47
CA MET A 85 6.32 -2.29 -1.01
C MET A 85 5.87 -1.52 -2.24
N TYR A 86 6.29 -0.26 -2.36
CA TYR A 86 5.82 0.64 -3.41
C TYR A 86 4.29 0.65 -3.51
N ALA A 87 3.59 0.82 -2.38
CA ALA A 87 2.15 0.96 -2.38
C ALA A 87 1.73 2.02 -3.41
N HIS A 88 0.71 1.72 -4.18
CA HIS A 88 0.21 2.67 -5.17
C HIS A 88 -0.54 3.78 -4.44
N THR A 89 -0.17 5.03 -4.71
CA THR A 89 -0.76 6.22 -4.08
C THR A 89 -1.18 7.23 -5.14
N TYR A 90 -2.25 7.95 -4.87
CA TYR A 90 -2.72 9.05 -5.71
C TYR A 90 -3.36 10.13 -4.85
N LEU A 91 -2.89 11.36 -5.01
CA LEU A 91 -3.55 12.52 -4.42
C LEU A 91 -4.91 12.73 -5.10
N LEU A 92 -5.96 12.82 -4.30
CA LEU A 92 -7.32 13.00 -4.77
C LEU A 92 -7.73 14.49 -4.74
N PRO A 93 -8.78 14.90 -5.49
CA PRO A 93 -9.29 16.27 -5.47
C PRO A 93 -9.64 16.79 -4.07
N SER A 94 -10.08 15.92 -3.17
CA SER A 94 -10.34 16.25 -1.77
C SER A 94 -9.11 16.59 -0.94
N GLY A 95 -7.90 16.37 -1.47
CA GLY A 95 -6.63 16.43 -0.72
C GLY A 95 -6.32 15.18 0.10
N ARG A 96 -7.20 14.18 0.08
CA ARG A 96 -6.95 12.85 0.64
C ARG A 96 -6.09 12.02 -0.30
N ILE A 97 -5.56 10.92 0.18
CA ILE A 97 -4.71 10.02 -0.62
C ILE A 97 -5.44 8.69 -0.81
N PHE A 98 -5.68 8.31 -2.07
CA PHE A 98 -6.03 6.94 -2.39
C PHE A 98 -4.80 6.07 -2.26
N MET A 99 -4.98 4.87 -1.70
CA MET A 99 -3.90 3.89 -1.53
C MET A 99 -4.36 2.49 -1.94
N GLN A 100 -3.44 1.77 -2.56
CA GLN A 100 -3.58 0.35 -2.85
C GLN A 100 -2.31 -0.38 -2.43
N ALA A 101 -2.46 -1.45 -1.66
CA ALA A 101 -1.38 -2.34 -1.26
C ALA A 101 -1.95 -3.75 -1.08
N ASN A 102 -1.14 -4.79 -1.29
CA ASN A 102 -1.63 -6.15 -1.37
C ASN A 102 -2.76 -6.22 -2.44
N TYR A 103 -3.95 -6.64 -2.07
CA TYR A 103 -5.19 -6.55 -2.85
C TYR A 103 -6.19 -5.54 -2.27
N SER A 104 -5.84 -4.86 -1.20
CA SER A 104 -6.74 -3.92 -0.51
C SER A 104 -6.59 -2.50 -1.01
N THR A 105 -7.67 -1.73 -0.89
CA THR A 105 -7.72 -0.30 -1.23
C THR A 105 -8.33 0.52 -0.11
N THR A 106 -7.89 1.76 0.04
CA THR A 106 -8.40 2.70 1.04
C THR A 106 -8.21 4.14 0.58
N ILE A 107 -8.96 5.06 1.18
CA ILE A 107 -8.67 6.50 1.16
C ILE A 107 -8.15 6.89 2.53
N TRP A 108 -7.01 7.56 2.57
CA TRP A 108 -6.42 8.10 3.79
C TRP A 108 -6.61 9.61 3.88
N ASP A 109 -7.34 10.06 4.90
CA ASP A 109 -7.39 11.46 5.32
C ASP A 109 -6.20 11.70 6.26
N TRP A 110 -5.07 12.09 5.69
CA TRP A 110 -3.83 12.28 6.42
C TRP A 110 -3.87 13.43 7.44
N THR A 111 -4.83 14.36 7.29
CA THR A 111 -5.01 15.48 8.23
C THR A 111 -5.65 15.05 9.54
N LYS A 112 -6.45 13.97 9.50
CA LYS A 112 -7.17 13.41 10.65
C LYS A 112 -6.67 12.03 11.03
N ASP A 113 -5.74 11.49 10.25
CA ASP A 113 -5.25 10.11 10.36
C ASP A 113 -6.39 9.09 10.36
N LYS A 114 -7.28 9.22 9.39
CA LYS A 114 -8.44 8.34 9.24
C LYS A 114 -8.46 7.64 7.90
N PHE A 115 -8.87 6.39 7.94
CA PHE A 115 -8.99 5.53 6.77
C PHE A 115 -10.45 5.27 6.42
N HIS A 116 -10.72 5.22 5.12
CA HIS A 116 -11.99 4.77 4.57
C HIS A 116 -11.70 3.61 3.63
N ASP A 117 -11.98 2.39 4.10
CA ASP A 117 -11.76 1.19 3.30
C ASP A 117 -12.69 1.18 2.09
N LEU A 118 -12.12 0.85 0.95
CA LEU A 118 -12.80 0.69 -0.32
C LEU A 118 -12.84 -0.82 -0.68
N PRO A 119 -13.57 -1.23 -1.72
CA PRO A 119 -13.57 -2.60 -2.17
C PRO A 119 -12.15 -3.12 -2.47
N ASP A 120 -11.88 -4.35 -2.09
CA ASP A 120 -10.64 -5.04 -2.47
C ASP A 120 -10.54 -5.23 -3.99
N MET A 121 -9.32 -5.47 -4.48
CA MET A 121 -9.10 -5.84 -5.87
C MET A 121 -9.90 -7.09 -6.23
N PRO A 122 -10.57 -7.12 -7.40
CA PRO A 122 -11.24 -8.32 -7.89
C PRO A 122 -10.28 -9.51 -7.87
N ASP A 123 -10.82 -10.68 -7.54
CA ASP A 123 -10.08 -11.95 -7.45
C ASP A 123 -8.84 -11.90 -6.55
N ARG A 124 -8.77 -10.93 -5.64
CA ARG A 124 -7.65 -10.71 -4.72
C ARG A 124 -6.30 -10.59 -5.44
N ILE A 125 -6.30 -9.96 -6.63
CA ILE A 125 -5.08 -9.77 -7.41
C ILE A 125 -4.17 -8.77 -6.71
N VAL A 126 -2.94 -9.20 -6.42
CA VAL A 126 -1.88 -8.35 -5.88
C VAL A 126 -1.22 -7.59 -7.01
N ARG A 127 -1.12 -6.27 -6.87
CA ARG A 127 -0.60 -5.40 -7.93
C ARG A 127 0.65 -4.62 -7.58
N VAL A 128 0.97 -4.52 -6.29
CA VAL A 128 2.20 -3.87 -5.81
C VAL A 128 3.42 -4.77 -5.99
N TYR A 129 4.61 -4.19 -5.86
CA TYR A 129 5.86 -4.97 -5.87
C TYR A 129 5.83 -6.12 -4.83
N PRO A 130 6.30 -7.31 -5.19
CA PRO A 130 6.95 -7.69 -6.45
C PRO A 130 5.99 -8.15 -7.56
N ALA A 131 4.69 -8.17 -7.35
CA ALA A 131 3.71 -8.55 -8.37
C ALA A 131 3.68 -7.57 -9.55
N SER A 132 4.04 -6.31 -9.30
CA SER A 132 4.36 -5.29 -10.30
C SER A 132 3.27 -5.08 -11.36
N GLY A 133 2.02 -4.95 -10.91
CA GLY A 133 0.93 -4.51 -11.76
C GLY A 133 1.14 -3.06 -12.19
N ALA A 134 0.61 -2.71 -13.35
CA ALA A 134 0.56 -1.32 -13.81
C ALA A 134 -0.61 -0.57 -13.16
N THR A 135 -0.40 0.70 -12.84
CA THR A 135 -1.45 1.58 -12.33
C THR A 135 -1.33 2.97 -12.95
N ALA A 136 -2.46 3.59 -13.21
CA ALA A 136 -2.52 4.97 -13.71
C ALA A 136 -3.83 5.64 -13.31
N MET A 137 -3.76 6.90 -12.89
CA MET A 137 -4.95 7.74 -12.86
C MET A 137 -5.30 8.14 -14.29
N LEU A 138 -6.55 7.88 -14.69
CA LEU A 138 -7.04 8.28 -16.01
C LEU A 138 -7.12 9.81 -16.10
N PRO A 139 -7.05 10.38 -17.34
CA PRO A 139 -7.05 11.82 -17.50
C PRO A 139 -8.24 12.51 -16.83
N LEU A 140 -7.94 13.49 -16.00
CA LEU A 140 -8.92 14.40 -15.42
C LEU A 140 -9.31 15.43 -16.47
N THR A 141 -10.56 15.45 -16.88
CA THR A 141 -11.06 16.32 -17.95
C THR A 141 -12.35 17.06 -17.54
N PRO A 142 -12.67 18.18 -18.18
CA PRO A 142 -13.97 18.82 -17.97
C PRO A 142 -15.15 17.90 -18.29
N LYS A 143 -14.98 16.97 -19.24
CA LYS A 143 -16.03 16.01 -19.63
C LYS A 143 -16.42 15.06 -18.49
N ASN A 144 -15.43 14.57 -17.73
CA ASN A 144 -15.68 13.71 -16.57
C ASN A 144 -15.76 14.52 -15.25
N LYS A 145 -15.89 15.84 -15.34
CA LYS A 145 -15.93 16.75 -14.20
C LYS A 145 -14.72 16.59 -13.25
N TYR A 146 -13.57 16.25 -13.82
CA TYR A 146 -12.34 15.98 -13.06
C TYR A 146 -12.48 14.86 -12.03
N THR A 147 -13.44 13.96 -12.21
CA THR A 147 -13.64 12.80 -11.33
C THR A 147 -12.47 11.83 -11.48
N PRO A 148 -11.76 11.48 -10.39
CA PRO A 148 -10.61 10.59 -10.44
C PRO A 148 -11.06 9.14 -10.71
N THR A 149 -10.44 8.50 -11.68
CA THR A 149 -10.60 7.06 -11.91
C THR A 149 -9.21 6.45 -12.03
N ILE A 150 -8.93 5.43 -11.25
CA ILE A 150 -7.64 4.76 -11.20
C ILE A 150 -7.79 3.40 -11.88
N LEU A 151 -6.97 3.17 -12.88
CA LEU A 151 -6.88 1.91 -13.63
C LEU A 151 -5.74 1.07 -13.09
N PHE A 152 -5.97 -0.22 -12.99
CA PHE A 152 -4.99 -1.23 -12.62
C PHE A 152 -5.01 -2.37 -13.62
N CYS A 153 -3.83 -2.84 -14.04
CA CYS A 153 -3.69 -3.99 -14.94
C CYS A 153 -2.53 -4.87 -14.49
N GLY A 154 -2.63 -6.17 -14.72
CA GLY A 154 -1.55 -7.11 -14.41
C GLY A 154 -1.46 -7.47 -12.94
N GLY A 155 -0.25 -7.73 -12.45
CA GLY A 155 -0.05 -8.31 -11.12
C GLY A 155 -0.17 -9.83 -11.12
N PHE A 156 -0.41 -10.43 -9.98
CA PHE A 156 -0.68 -11.87 -9.89
C PHE A 156 -1.78 -12.17 -8.88
N ASN A 157 -2.49 -13.27 -9.08
CA ASN A 157 -3.46 -13.76 -8.14
C ASN A 157 -2.75 -14.48 -6.98
N ASN A 158 -3.05 -14.08 -5.76
CA ASN A 158 -2.58 -14.77 -4.56
C ASN A 158 -3.55 -15.91 -4.22
N ALA A 159 -3.14 -17.14 -4.45
CA ALA A 159 -4.03 -18.30 -4.36
C ALA A 159 -4.53 -18.55 -2.93
N THR A 160 -3.72 -18.24 -1.90
CA THR A 160 -4.07 -18.49 -0.50
C THR A 160 -3.56 -17.40 0.43
N ASP A 161 -4.21 -17.23 1.58
CA ASP A 161 -3.73 -16.32 2.63
C ASP A 161 -2.38 -16.75 3.20
N GLU A 162 -2.07 -18.05 3.16
CA GLU A 162 -0.80 -18.60 3.63
C GLU A 162 0.39 -18.18 2.76
N GLU A 163 0.14 -17.91 1.48
CA GLU A 163 1.15 -17.44 0.55
C GLU A 163 1.34 -15.93 0.60
N TRP A 164 0.48 -15.26 1.32
CA TRP A 164 0.44 -13.81 1.37
C TRP A 164 1.68 -13.20 2.03
N GLY A 165 2.43 -12.44 1.26
CA GLY A 165 3.63 -11.76 1.74
C GLY A 165 4.87 -12.65 1.88
N ASP A 166 4.83 -13.90 1.48
CA ASP A 166 6.00 -14.78 1.46
C ASP A 166 6.60 -14.83 0.05
N PHE A 167 7.68 -14.09 -0.15
CA PHE A 167 8.41 -14.04 -1.42
C PHE A 167 9.63 -14.94 -1.46
N THR A 168 9.95 -15.57 -0.35
CA THR A 168 11.03 -16.54 -0.31
C THR A 168 10.46 -17.93 -0.47
N ALA A 169 10.90 -18.62 -1.49
CA ALA A 169 10.54 -20.02 -1.68
C ALA A 169 10.51 -20.78 -0.33
N PRO A 170 9.66 -21.80 -0.15
CA PRO A 170 8.95 -22.46 -1.23
C PRO A 170 7.51 -21.97 -1.47
N ARG A 171 6.96 -21.05 -0.67
CA ARG A 171 5.53 -20.76 -0.70
C ARG A 171 5.10 -19.90 -1.87
N VAL A 172 5.90 -18.89 -2.22
CA VAL A 172 5.64 -18.06 -3.40
C VAL A 172 6.89 -17.99 -4.25
N ASN A 173 6.93 -18.75 -5.33
CA ASN A 173 7.94 -18.58 -6.36
C ASN A 173 7.43 -17.58 -7.40
N MET A 174 7.87 -16.33 -7.27
CA MET A 174 7.43 -15.24 -8.16
C MET A 174 7.76 -15.51 -9.62
N PHE A 175 8.83 -16.25 -9.92
CA PHE A 175 9.23 -16.57 -11.29
C PHE A 175 8.32 -17.60 -11.95
N GLU A 176 7.58 -18.34 -11.16
CA GLU A 176 6.64 -19.37 -11.65
C GLU A 176 5.20 -18.88 -11.66
N ARG A 177 4.91 -17.71 -11.06
CA ARG A 177 3.57 -17.14 -11.07
C ARG A 177 3.27 -16.52 -12.43
N ALA A 178 2.20 -16.98 -13.05
CA ALA A 178 1.70 -16.34 -14.25
C ALA A 178 1.21 -14.92 -13.93
N GLY A 179 1.61 -13.97 -14.75
CA GLY A 179 1.04 -12.62 -14.69
C GLY A 179 -0.46 -12.64 -14.99
N SER A 180 -1.23 -11.83 -14.29
CA SER A 180 -2.64 -11.65 -14.58
C SER A 180 -2.83 -10.82 -15.84
N GLY A 181 -3.74 -11.25 -16.71
CA GLY A 181 -4.22 -10.43 -17.85
C GLY A 181 -5.38 -9.49 -17.47
N ASP A 182 -5.77 -9.49 -16.20
CA ASP A 182 -6.92 -8.73 -15.73
C ASP A 182 -6.61 -7.23 -15.60
N CYS A 183 -7.61 -6.41 -15.93
CA CYS A 183 -7.64 -4.97 -15.63
C CYS A 183 -8.92 -4.63 -14.88
N SER A 184 -8.79 -3.76 -13.90
CA SER A 184 -9.90 -3.23 -13.13
C SER A 184 -9.71 -1.73 -12.88
N SER A 185 -10.79 -1.03 -12.57
CA SER A 185 -10.71 0.39 -12.24
C SER A 185 -11.60 0.71 -11.05
N ILE A 186 -11.24 1.78 -10.36
CA ILE A 186 -12.01 2.32 -9.24
C ILE A 186 -12.12 3.84 -9.37
N THR A 187 -13.28 4.38 -9.02
CA THR A 187 -13.52 5.81 -8.84
C THR A 187 -13.67 6.03 -7.34
N PRO A 188 -12.60 6.39 -6.63
CA PRO A 188 -12.59 6.38 -5.16
C PRO A 188 -13.44 7.48 -4.53
N GLU A 189 -13.62 8.59 -5.25
CA GLU A 189 -14.48 9.71 -4.83
C GLU A 189 -14.99 10.44 -6.07
N ASP A 190 -16.06 11.23 -5.93
CA ASP A 190 -16.51 12.14 -6.98
C ASP A 190 -15.66 13.42 -7.05
N ALA A 191 -15.99 14.30 -7.98
CA ALA A 191 -15.29 15.59 -8.14
C ALA A 191 -15.44 16.52 -6.92
N ASP A 192 -16.46 16.31 -6.09
CA ASP A 192 -16.70 17.06 -4.85
C ASP A 192 -16.06 16.39 -3.63
N GLY A 193 -15.33 15.30 -3.83
CA GLY A 193 -14.66 14.55 -2.77
C GLY A 193 -15.60 13.67 -1.95
N LYS A 194 -16.75 13.27 -2.46
CA LYS A 194 -17.62 12.29 -1.82
C LYS A 194 -17.21 10.89 -2.21
N ILE A 195 -17.14 10.02 -1.23
CA ILE A 195 -16.84 8.60 -1.35
C ILE A 195 -18.11 7.82 -1.64
#